data_95c808a2f2f632332fc3e723ed3a36c3
#
_entry.id   95c808a2f2f632332fc3e723ed3a36c3
#
_cell.length_a   1.000
_cell.length_b   1.000
_cell.length_c   1.000
_cell.angle_alpha   90.00
_cell.angle_beta   90.00
_cell.angle_gamma   90.00
#
_symmetry.space_group_name_H-M   'P 1'
#
loop_
_entity.id
_entity.type
_entity.pdbx_description
1 polymer ?
#
loop_
_entity_poly.entity_id
_entity_poly.type
_entity_poly.pdbx_seq_one_letter_code
_entity_poly.pdbx_strand_id
1 'polypeptide(L)'
;RFDVSEERARGLETRTHGDVYKDSCVEFFVSFDRVNYYNLEVNCIGTVHLGYGPSRHGRKFVPPETVRRIAVHSTLGDKPFEEKCGGFEWAVTMRVPVGVFMFDGLDGLSGMVAGANFYKIGDALAVPHYLSWAPVSTPGPDYHRPEFFRAIRFG
;
A
#
# COMPACT_ATOMS: atom_id res chain seq x y z
N ARG A 1 2.78 -7.91 -7.11
CA ARG A 1 2.27 -8.94 -6.20
C ARG A 1 3.10 -8.92 -4.92
N PHE A 2 2.39 -9.06 -3.80
CA PHE A 2 3.00 -9.31 -2.50
C PHE A 2 2.64 -10.73 -2.06
N ASP A 3 3.64 -11.47 -1.61
CA ASP A 3 3.49 -12.75 -0.95
C ASP A 3 3.89 -12.54 0.51
N VAL A 4 3.01 -12.91 1.44
CA VAL A 4 3.13 -12.60 2.87
C VAL A 4 3.03 -13.87 3.69
N SER A 5 3.94 -14.01 4.67
CA SER A 5 3.87 -15.01 5.72
C SER A 5 3.84 -14.27 7.07
N GLU A 6 2.81 -14.51 7.88
CA GLU A 6 2.63 -13.90 9.20
C GLU A 6 1.89 -14.82 10.16
N GLU A 7 2.17 -14.69 11.46
CA GLU A 7 1.55 -15.51 12.49
C GLU A 7 0.09 -15.14 12.81
N ARG A 8 -0.30 -13.91 12.48
CA ARG A 8 -1.62 -13.37 12.74
C ARG A 8 -2.11 -12.60 11.53
N ALA A 9 -3.37 -12.77 11.20
CA ALA A 9 -4.01 -11.99 10.14
C ALA A 9 -5.35 -11.43 10.60
N ARG A 10 -5.66 -10.23 10.12
CA ARG A 10 -6.90 -9.51 10.32
C ARG A 10 -7.27 -8.77 9.05
N GLY A 11 -8.57 -8.76 8.70
CA GLY A 11 -9.10 -8.01 7.59
C GLY A 11 -10.50 -7.52 7.91
N LEU A 12 -10.66 -6.32 8.40
CA LEU A 12 -11.94 -5.75 8.83
C LEU A 12 -12.39 -4.56 7.99
N GLU A 13 -11.44 -3.72 7.54
CA GLU A 13 -11.80 -2.52 6.80
C GLU A 13 -12.23 -2.87 5.37
N THR A 14 -13.45 -2.48 5.02
CA THR A 14 -14.06 -2.73 3.69
C THR A 14 -14.33 -1.46 2.89
N ARG A 15 -14.11 -0.27 3.48
CA ARG A 15 -14.36 1.01 2.83
C ARG A 15 -13.12 1.48 2.08
N THR A 16 -13.28 1.84 0.83
CA THR A 16 -12.22 2.57 0.09
C THR A 16 -11.78 3.79 0.88
N HIS A 17 -10.47 3.98 1.04
CA HIS A 17 -9.84 5.02 1.86
C HIS A 17 -10.06 4.89 3.37
N GLY A 18 -10.61 3.78 3.85
CA GLY A 18 -10.64 3.47 5.27
C GLY A 18 -9.25 3.15 5.83
N ASP A 19 -9.19 2.83 7.11
CA ASP A 19 -7.96 2.60 7.87
C ASP A 19 -7.37 1.20 7.60
N VAL A 20 -7.09 0.86 6.34
CA VAL A 20 -6.59 -0.46 5.93
C VAL A 20 -5.28 -0.85 6.59
N TYR A 21 -4.46 0.13 6.99
CA TYR A 21 -3.20 -0.07 7.71
C TYR A 21 -3.36 -0.72 9.08
N LYS A 22 -4.58 -0.65 9.66
CA LYS A 22 -4.91 -1.32 10.93
C LYS A 22 -5.05 -2.83 10.78
N ASP A 23 -5.32 -3.31 9.57
CA ASP A 23 -5.41 -4.73 9.22
C ASP A 23 -4.03 -5.28 8.82
N SER A 24 -3.98 -6.56 8.49
CA SER A 24 -2.86 -7.13 7.73
C SER A 24 -2.81 -6.44 6.37
N CYS A 25 -1.85 -5.54 6.17
CA CYS A 25 -1.81 -4.63 5.03
C CYS A 25 -0.45 -4.66 4.34
N VAL A 26 -0.45 -4.50 3.02
CA VAL A 26 0.75 -4.28 2.21
C VAL A 26 0.63 -2.94 1.51
N GLU A 27 1.78 -2.27 1.32
CA GLU A 27 1.78 -0.90 0.82
C GLU A 27 2.84 -0.71 -0.27
N PHE A 28 2.51 0.07 -1.26
CA PHE A 28 3.41 0.54 -2.30
C PHE A 28 3.35 2.07 -2.36
N PHE A 29 4.43 2.71 -1.92
CA PHE A 29 4.56 4.15 -2.02
C PHE A 29 5.46 4.48 -3.20
N VAL A 30 5.03 5.41 -4.06
CA VAL A 30 5.76 5.78 -5.29
C VAL A 30 5.69 7.28 -5.55
N SER A 31 6.84 7.85 -5.90
CA SER A 31 7.02 9.26 -6.28
C SER A 31 7.62 9.35 -7.69
N PHE A 32 6.96 10.09 -8.56
CA PHE A 32 7.44 10.32 -9.93
C PHE A 32 8.17 11.67 -10.07
N ASP A 33 7.89 12.64 -9.20
CA ASP A 33 8.47 13.98 -9.18
C ASP A 33 9.50 14.22 -8.06
N ARG A 34 9.68 13.23 -7.16
CA ARG A 34 10.53 13.28 -5.96
C ARG A 34 10.07 14.27 -4.89
N VAL A 35 8.88 14.81 -5.01
CA VAL A 35 8.26 15.76 -4.07
C VAL A 35 6.99 15.19 -3.48
N ASN A 36 6.07 14.81 -4.37
CA ASN A 36 4.83 14.17 -4.00
C ASN A 36 4.92 12.66 -4.21
N TYR A 37 4.11 11.91 -3.49
CA TYR A 37 4.05 10.46 -3.66
C TYR A 37 2.63 9.94 -3.46
N TYR A 38 2.33 8.83 -4.11
CA TYR A 38 1.15 8.04 -3.84
C TYR A 38 1.46 7.04 -2.73
N ASN A 39 0.53 6.86 -1.79
CA ASN A 39 0.49 5.74 -0.87
C ASN A 39 -0.65 4.81 -1.26
N LEU A 40 -0.33 3.77 -1.99
CA LEU A 40 -1.25 2.68 -2.32
C LEU A 40 -1.13 1.61 -1.24
N GLU A 41 -2.17 1.49 -0.44
CA GLU A 41 -2.24 0.55 0.68
C GLU A 41 -3.40 -0.42 0.42
N VAL A 42 -3.18 -1.70 0.65
CA VAL A 42 -4.18 -2.73 0.41
C VAL A 42 -4.13 -3.76 1.54
N ASN A 43 -5.27 -3.93 2.22
CA ASN A 43 -5.36 -4.97 3.25
C ASN A 43 -5.51 -6.37 2.66
N CYS A 44 -5.39 -7.37 3.50
CA CYS A 44 -5.40 -8.77 3.12
C CYS A 44 -6.72 -9.27 2.51
N ILE A 45 -7.79 -8.50 2.55
CA ILE A 45 -9.07 -8.77 1.88
C ILE A 45 -9.30 -7.90 0.64
N GLY A 46 -8.29 -7.13 0.20
CA GLY A 46 -8.33 -6.38 -1.05
C GLY A 46 -8.93 -4.99 -0.96
N THR A 47 -9.21 -4.45 0.22
CA THR A 47 -9.64 -3.06 0.38
C THR A 47 -8.49 -2.10 0.15
N VAL A 48 -8.73 -1.06 -0.64
CA VAL A 48 -7.72 -0.12 -1.12
C VAL A 48 -7.85 1.25 -0.47
N HIS A 49 -6.72 1.78 -0.02
CA HIS A 49 -6.50 3.19 0.29
C HIS A 49 -5.49 3.77 -0.71
N LEU A 50 -5.77 4.95 -1.26
CA LEU A 50 -4.86 5.61 -2.20
C LEU A 50 -4.89 7.12 -2.02
N GLY A 51 -3.84 7.65 -1.42
CA GLY A 51 -3.62 9.08 -1.21
C GLY A 51 -2.45 9.62 -2.04
N TYR A 52 -2.37 10.95 -2.19
CA TYR A 52 -1.31 11.67 -2.89
C TYR A 52 -0.95 12.94 -2.15
N GLY A 53 0.31 13.27 -2.08
CA GLY A 53 0.81 14.51 -1.48
C GLY A 53 2.26 14.40 -1.00
N PRO A 54 2.83 15.50 -0.46
CA PRO A 54 4.25 15.54 -0.10
C PRO A 54 4.56 14.98 1.29
N SER A 55 3.54 14.75 2.12
CA SER A 55 3.72 14.35 3.53
C SER A 55 2.56 13.47 4.00
N ARG A 56 2.63 12.96 5.22
CA ARG A 56 1.55 12.20 5.88
C ARG A 56 0.22 12.97 5.93
N HIS A 57 0.28 14.28 6.11
CA HIS A 57 -0.90 15.13 6.32
C HIS A 57 -1.26 15.94 5.07
N GLY A 58 -2.51 16.41 4.99
CA GLY A 58 -2.97 17.25 3.88
C GLY A 58 -3.02 16.53 2.54
N ARG A 59 -3.21 15.22 2.54
CA ARG A 59 -3.23 14.39 1.33
C ARG A 59 -4.52 14.55 0.54
N LYS A 60 -4.41 14.45 -0.76
CA LYS A 60 -5.55 14.32 -1.67
C LYS A 60 -5.83 12.83 -1.87
N PHE A 61 -7.08 12.42 -1.76
CA PHE A 61 -7.44 11.05 -2.12
C PHE A 61 -7.74 10.95 -3.62
N VAL A 62 -7.29 9.88 -4.22
CA VAL A 62 -7.71 9.53 -5.59
C VAL A 62 -9.20 9.19 -5.55
N PRO A 63 -10.05 9.72 -6.45
CA PRO A 63 -11.48 9.47 -6.41
C PRO A 63 -11.83 7.98 -6.37
N PRO A 64 -12.82 7.54 -5.58
CA PRO A 64 -13.16 6.13 -5.43
C PRO A 64 -13.48 5.41 -6.74
N GLU A 65 -14.05 6.11 -7.72
CA GLU A 65 -14.32 5.58 -9.07
C GLU A 65 -13.02 5.28 -9.83
N THR A 66 -11.97 6.05 -9.59
CA THR A 66 -10.63 5.81 -10.16
C THR A 66 -9.94 4.65 -9.42
N VAL A 67 -10.05 4.60 -8.08
CA VAL A 67 -9.52 3.49 -7.28
C VAL A 67 -10.12 2.16 -7.71
N ARG A 68 -11.43 2.10 -8.00
CA ARG A 68 -12.11 0.88 -8.51
C ARG A 68 -11.56 0.34 -9.83
N ARG A 69 -10.73 1.10 -10.56
CA ARG A 69 -10.03 0.62 -11.77
C ARG A 69 -8.83 -0.26 -11.44
N ILE A 70 -8.36 -0.24 -10.19
CA ILE A 70 -7.34 -1.16 -9.71
C ILE A 70 -7.98 -2.54 -9.57
N ALA A 71 -7.54 -3.51 -10.35
CA ALA A 71 -7.94 -4.88 -10.13
C ALA A 71 -7.11 -5.47 -8.98
N VAL A 72 -7.77 -5.95 -7.94
CA VAL A 72 -7.16 -6.54 -6.77
C VAL A 72 -7.65 -7.98 -6.62
N HIS A 73 -6.74 -8.89 -6.35
CA HIS A 73 -7.04 -10.28 -6.01
C HIS A 73 -6.26 -10.67 -4.76
N SER A 74 -6.97 -11.11 -3.73
CA SER A 74 -6.40 -11.68 -2.53
C SER A 74 -6.69 -13.18 -2.42
N THR A 75 -5.71 -13.94 -1.98
CA THR A 75 -5.89 -15.38 -1.71
C THR A 75 -6.71 -15.65 -0.46
N LEU A 76 -6.87 -14.67 0.43
CA LEU A 76 -7.77 -14.76 1.59
C LEU A 76 -9.23 -14.39 1.25
N GLY A 77 -9.50 -14.02 -0.01
CA GLY A 77 -10.81 -13.60 -0.47
C GLY A 77 -11.13 -12.15 -0.09
N ASP A 78 -12.43 -11.81 -0.07
CA ASP A 78 -12.94 -10.45 0.13
C ASP A 78 -13.85 -10.29 1.35
N LYS A 79 -13.98 -11.35 2.17
CA LYS A 79 -14.84 -11.34 3.36
C LYS A 79 -14.08 -10.82 4.56
N PRO A 80 -14.65 -9.86 5.32
CA PRO A 80 -14.02 -9.39 6.54
C PRO A 80 -13.95 -10.51 7.60
N PHE A 81 -12.86 -10.49 8.37
CA PHE A 81 -12.66 -11.42 9.48
C PHE A 81 -11.85 -10.77 10.60
N GLU A 82 -12.23 -11.12 11.84
CA GLU A 82 -11.52 -10.74 13.04
C GLU A 82 -10.13 -11.37 13.08
N GLU A 83 -9.23 -10.80 13.90
CA GLU A 83 -7.87 -11.32 14.03
C GLU A 83 -7.88 -12.82 14.37
N LYS A 84 -7.10 -13.57 13.59
CA LYS A 84 -6.86 -14.99 13.81
C LYS A 84 -5.36 -15.22 13.99
N CYS A 85 -5.02 -16.19 14.84
CA CYS A 85 -3.67 -16.69 15.04
C CYS A 85 -3.56 -18.10 14.47
N GLY A 86 -2.39 -18.48 13.93
CA GLY A 86 -2.18 -19.85 13.46
C GLY A 86 -1.30 -19.97 12.22
N GLY A 87 -0.53 -18.93 11.89
CA GLY A 87 0.32 -18.89 10.70
C GLY A 87 -0.49 -18.76 9.41
N PHE A 88 -0.29 -17.68 8.70
CA PHE A 88 -0.96 -17.38 7.43
C PHE A 88 0.05 -17.18 6.32
N GLU A 89 -0.20 -17.84 5.20
CA GLU A 89 0.44 -17.53 3.92
C GLU A 89 -0.64 -16.98 2.99
N TRP A 90 -0.44 -15.76 2.51
CA TRP A 90 -1.39 -15.11 1.62
C TRP A 90 -0.70 -14.22 0.61
N ALA A 91 -1.41 -13.90 -0.45
CA ALA A 91 -0.91 -13.01 -1.47
C ALA A 91 -1.98 -12.02 -1.91
N VAL A 92 -1.53 -10.79 -2.20
CA VAL A 92 -2.30 -9.79 -2.92
C VAL A 92 -1.63 -9.49 -4.25
N THR A 93 -2.38 -9.63 -5.33
CA THR A 93 -1.98 -9.23 -6.67
C THR A 93 -2.79 -8.03 -7.10
N MET A 94 -2.13 -6.97 -7.56
CA MET A 94 -2.77 -5.77 -8.07
C MET A 94 -2.37 -5.51 -9.51
N ARG A 95 -3.34 -5.10 -10.34
CA ARG A 95 -3.09 -4.51 -11.64
C ARG A 95 -3.55 -3.05 -11.58
N VAL A 96 -2.58 -2.14 -11.57
CA VAL A 96 -2.78 -0.70 -11.41
C VAL A 96 -2.64 -0.02 -12.78
N PRO A 97 -3.73 0.46 -13.40
CA PRO A 97 -3.63 1.24 -14.63
C PRO A 97 -2.88 2.55 -14.40
N VAL A 98 -2.07 3.00 -15.38
CA VAL A 98 -1.30 4.25 -15.26
C VAL A 98 -2.18 5.47 -14.93
N GLY A 99 -3.37 5.54 -15.49
CA GLY A 99 -4.32 6.64 -15.23
C GLY A 99 -4.87 6.70 -13.79
N VAL A 100 -4.48 5.79 -12.91
CA VAL A 100 -4.73 5.88 -11.46
C VAL A 100 -3.78 6.91 -10.82
N PHE A 101 -2.59 7.09 -11.37
CA PHE A 101 -1.62 8.12 -10.97
C PHE A 101 -1.95 9.47 -11.61
N MET A 102 -3.19 9.90 -11.46
CA MET A 102 -3.83 10.99 -12.20
C MET A 102 -3.27 12.39 -11.91
N PHE A 103 -2.53 12.55 -10.82
CA PHE A 103 -1.99 13.85 -10.42
C PHE A 103 -0.63 14.18 -11.08
N ASP A 104 0.01 13.21 -11.72
CA ASP A 104 1.30 13.38 -12.40
C ASP A 104 1.19 13.43 -13.95
N GLY A 105 -0.01 13.24 -14.52
CA GLY A 105 -0.24 13.36 -15.96
C GLY A 105 0.58 12.37 -16.81
N LEU A 106 0.72 11.13 -16.33
CA LEU A 106 1.57 10.12 -16.97
C LEU A 106 0.86 9.45 -18.15
N ASP A 107 1.53 9.42 -19.31
CA ASP A 107 1.05 8.68 -20.50
C ASP A 107 1.40 7.19 -20.44
N GLY A 108 2.43 6.81 -19.69
CA GLY A 108 2.91 5.45 -19.52
C GLY A 108 4.01 5.35 -18.46
N LEU A 109 4.38 4.14 -18.09
CA LEU A 109 5.43 3.89 -17.10
C LEU A 109 6.68 3.24 -17.70
N SER A 110 6.62 2.68 -18.90
CA SER A 110 7.71 1.92 -19.50
C SER A 110 9.00 2.74 -19.57
N GLY A 111 10.09 2.19 -19.03
CA GLY A 111 11.39 2.84 -18.96
C GLY A 111 11.54 3.93 -17.90
N MET A 112 10.44 4.36 -17.25
CA MET A 112 10.51 5.38 -16.19
C MET A 112 11.28 4.90 -14.98
N VAL A 113 11.96 5.83 -14.32
CA VAL A 113 12.57 5.64 -13.00
C VAL A 113 11.82 6.49 -11.99
N ALA A 114 11.35 5.86 -10.92
CA ALA A 114 10.64 6.53 -9.83
C ALA A 114 11.30 6.21 -8.48
N GLY A 115 11.08 7.06 -7.49
CA GLY A 115 11.38 6.73 -6.10
C GLY A 115 10.26 5.91 -5.51
N ALA A 116 10.56 4.80 -4.82
CA ALA A 116 9.53 3.97 -4.21
C ALA A 116 10.01 3.25 -2.95
N ASN A 117 9.04 2.77 -2.19
CA ASN A 117 9.25 1.78 -1.15
C ASN A 117 8.05 0.83 -1.06
N PHE A 118 8.28 -0.34 -0.48
CA PHE A 118 7.26 -1.35 -0.25
C PHE A 118 7.23 -1.67 1.24
N TYR A 119 6.02 -1.88 1.78
CA TYR A 119 5.85 -2.09 3.21
C TYR A 119 4.88 -3.23 3.48
N LYS A 120 5.03 -3.85 4.65
CA LYS A 120 4.07 -4.73 5.27
C LYS A 120 3.80 -4.21 6.68
N ILE A 121 2.54 -4.07 7.01
CA ILE A 121 2.11 -3.53 8.29
C ILE A 121 0.94 -4.34 8.86
N GLY A 122 0.79 -4.29 10.17
CA GLY A 122 -0.36 -4.77 10.92
C GLY A 122 -0.47 -3.96 12.21
N ASP A 123 -0.90 -2.68 12.07
CA ASP A 123 -0.82 -1.69 13.15
C ASP A 123 -1.72 -2.02 14.35
N ALA A 124 -2.92 -2.55 14.09
CA ALA A 124 -3.87 -2.92 15.16
C ALA A 124 -3.98 -4.42 15.41
N LEU A 125 -3.01 -5.20 14.97
CA LEU A 125 -2.87 -6.60 15.38
C LEU A 125 -2.41 -6.67 16.85
N ALA A 126 -2.76 -7.76 17.54
CA ALA A 126 -2.31 -7.99 18.92
C ALA A 126 -0.78 -7.97 19.06
N VAL A 127 -0.06 -8.28 17.98
CA VAL A 127 1.39 -8.10 17.86
C VAL A 127 1.64 -7.22 16.64
N PRO A 128 1.69 -5.88 16.82
CA PRO A 128 1.96 -4.96 15.71
C PRO A 128 3.33 -5.21 15.08
N HIS A 129 3.41 -5.06 13.76
CA HIS A 129 4.68 -5.21 13.04
C HIS A 129 4.77 -4.25 11.87
N TYR A 130 6.02 -3.89 11.53
CA TYR A 130 6.34 -2.85 10.56
C TYR A 130 7.58 -3.28 9.77
N LEU A 131 7.40 -3.62 8.50
CA LEU A 131 8.45 -4.08 7.60
C LEU A 131 8.57 -3.13 6.41
N SER A 132 9.78 -2.89 5.94
CA SER A 132 10.05 -2.09 4.75
C SER A 132 11.10 -2.76 3.86
N TRP A 133 10.91 -2.65 2.54
CA TRP A 133 11.90 -3.12 1.56
C TRP A 133 13.20 -2.29 1.64
N ALA A 134 13.09 -0.98 1.55
CA ALA A 134 14.21 -0.08 1.80
C ALA A 134 14.16 0.37 3.26
N PRO A 135 15.29 0.32 4.01
CA PRO A 135 15.32 0.72 5.40
C PRO A 135 14.82 2.15 5.62
N VAL A 136 13.98 2.33 6.65
CA VAL A 136 13.50 3.62 7.12
C VAL A 136 14.10 3.87 8.51
N SER A 137 14.90 4.93 8.63
CA SER A 137 15.61 5.27 9.87
C SER A 137 14.90 6.42 10.59
N THR A 138 13.92 6.09 11.41
CA THR A 138 13.12 7.02 12.21
C THR A 138 13.02 6.52 13.66
N PRO A 139 12.80 7.39 14.65
CA PRO A 139 12.66 6.97 16.05
C PRO A 139 11.49 6.01 16.33
N GLY A 140 10.48 6.01 15.49
CA GLY A 140 9.33 5.11 15.53
C GLY A 140 8.83 4.81 14.12
N PRO A 141 7.89 3.87 13.94
CA PRO A 141 7.36 3.51 12.64
C PRO A 141 6.75 4.71 11.91
N ASP A 142 7.33 5.09 10.78
CA ASP A 142 6.81 6.15 9.91
C ASP A 142 7.22 5.89 8.47
N TYR A 143 6.26 5.50 7.63
CA TYR A 143 6.49 5.20 6.22
C TYR A 143 6.32 6.40 5.29
N HIS A 144 5.71 7.49 5.79
CA HIS A 144 5.52 8.72 5.04
C HIS A 144 6.80 9.56 4.95
N ARG A 145 7.89 8.90 4.57
CA ARG A 145 9.27 9.42 4.54
C ARG A 145 9.90 9.21 3.17
N PRO A 146 9.55 10.04 2.17
CA PRO A 146 10.00 9.86 0.79
C PRO A 146 11.53 9.95 0.63
N GLU A 147 12.25 10.53 1.57
CA GLU A 147 13.72 10.56 1.59
C GLU A 147 14.37 9.17 1.69
N PHE A 148 13.63 8.15 2.15
CA PHE A 148 14.08 6.76 2.21
C PHE A 148 13.64 5.93 1.00
N PHE A 149 12.95 6.52 0.03
CA PHE A 149 12.57 5.80 -1.18
C PHE A 149 13.81 5.44 -2.01
N ARG A 150 13.77 4.29 -2.65
CA ARG A 150 14.82 3.82 -3.56
C ARG A 150 14.33 3.88 -4.99
N ALA A 151 15.29 4.05 -5.90
CA ALA A 151 14.98 4.06 -7.32
C ALA A 151 14.47 2.68 -7.78
N ILE A 152 13.33 2.66 -8.44
CA ILE A 152 12.82 1.52 -9.20
C ILE A 152 12.68 1.90 -10.65
N ARG A 153 12.83 0.93 -11.55
CA ARG A 153 12.58 1.10 -12.98
C ARG A 153 11.37 0.27 -13.39
N PHE A 154 10.47 0.90 -14.10
CA PHE A 154 9.34 0.19 -14.73
C PHE A 154 9.79 -0.40 -16.08
N GLY A 155 9.44 -1.66 -16.33
CA GLY A 155 9.75 -2.39 -17.56
C GLY A 155 8.81 -2.07 -18.73
#